data_2a38935ee7aadacfa3efc1e526e279b0
#
_entry.id   2a38935ee7aadacfa3efc1e526e279b0
#
_cell.length_a   1.000
_cell.length_b   1.000
_cell.length_c   1.000
_cell.angle_alpha   90.00
_cell.angle_beta   90.00
_cell.angle_gamma   90.00
#
_symmetry.space_group_name_H-M   'P 1'
#
loop_
_entity.id
_entity.type
_entity.pdbx_description
1 polymer ?
#
loop_
_entity_poly.entity_id
_entity_poly.type
_entity_poly.pdbx_seq_one_letter_code
_entity_poly.pdbx_strand_id
1 'polypeptide(L)'
;MDKAINQAEVSKIAGIDSKHPVMGFLTEICIPGNYRFRVIVAGATLELLITTLIKHHCKKHGGKFVKNTYASKLLILHEMGILSDNRYKLLNLFKKMRDDAAHEYKFEITKEKLSKFPITITTNREHYVVSHICIKMVMELWNEHSNVLARYFNGDKRVTP
;
A
#
# COMPACT_ATOMS: atom_id res chain seq x y z
N MET A 1 -8.03 -15.90 -19.47
CA MET A 1 -8.81 -14.83 -18.79
C MET A 1 -8.55 -14.91 -17.31
N ASP A 2 -7.90 -13.88 -16.74
CA ASP A 2 -7.67 -13.80 -15.31
C ASP A 2 -9.01 -13.61 -14.60
N LYS A 3 -9.34 -14.57 -13.73
CA LYS A 3 -10.55 -14.51 -12.93
C LYS A 3 -10.40 -13.32 -11.95
N ALA A 4 -11.35 -12.42 -11.94
CA ALA A 4 -11.38 -11.34 -10.97
C ALA A 4 -11.33 -11.91 -9.56
N ILE A 5 -10.49 -11.35 -8.72
CA ILE A 5 -10.56 -11.59 -7.27
C ILE A 5 -11.79 -10.82 -6.80
N ASN A 6 -12.80 -11.53 -6.33
CA ASN A 6 -14.03 -10.90 -5.85
C ASN A 6 -13.86 -10.34 -4.43
N GLN A 7 -14.80 -9.50 -3.99
CA GLN A 7 -14.74 -8.84 -2.70
C GLN A 7 -14.63 -9.83 -1.52
N ALA A 8 -15.25 -11.00 -1.60
CA ALA A 8 -15.16 -12.02 -0.56
C ALA A 8 -13.74 -12.62 -0.48
N GLU A 9 -13.07 -12.82 -1.62
CA GLU A 9 -11.67 -13.24 -1.66
C GLU A 9 -10.74 -12.15 -1.14
N VAL A 10 -11.01 -10.88 -1.46
CA VAL A 10 -10.28 -9.73 -0.90
C VAL A 10 -10.41 -9.70 0.61
N SER A 11 -11.64 -9.82 1.15
CA SER A 11 -11.91 -9.90 2.59
C SER A 11 -11.11 -11.03 3.25
N LYS A 12 -11.09 -12.21 2.64
CA LYS A 12 -10.33 -13.36 3.14
C LYS A 12 -8.83 -13.13 3.15
N ILE A 13 -8.27 -12.56 2.08
CA ILE A 13 -6.83 -12.27 1.97
C ILE A 13 -6.43 -11.19 2.98
N ALA A 14 -7.24 -10.14 3.10
CA ALA A 14 -6.99 -8.99 3.94
C ALA A 14 -7.31 -9.26 5.43
N GLY A 15 -8.14 -10.26 5.73
CA GLY A 15 -8.62 -10.54 7.09
C GLY A 15 -9.58 -9.48 7.64
N ILE A 16 -10.35 -8.81 6.77
CA ILE A 16 -11.26 -7.71 7.13
C ILE A 16 -12.65 -7.93 6.55
N ASP A 17 -13.66 -7.28 7.12
CA ASP A 17 -15.02 -7.30 6.60
C ASP A 17 -15.25 -6.27 5.47
N SER A 18 -16.41 -6.37 4.81
CA SER A 18 -16.76 -5.51 3.68
C SER A 18 -16.98 -4.03 4.04
N LYS A 19 -17.16 -3.71 5.32
CA LYS A 19 -17.37 -2.33 5.80
C LYS A 19 -16.07 -1.65 6.19
N HIS A 20 -14.95 -2.37 6.12
CA HIS A 20 -13.67 -1.81 6.51
C HIS A 20 -13.28 -0.61 5.63
N PRO A 21 -12.80 0.51 6.20
CA PRO A 21 -12.50 1.75 5.44
C PRO A 21 -11.57 1.57 4.25
N VAL A 22 -10.67 0.59 4.31
CA VAL A 22 -9.70 0.30 3.23
C VAL A 22 -10.28 -0.59 2.14
N MET A 23 -11.46 -1.21 2.35
CA MET A 23 -12.01 -2.20 1.42
C MET A 23 -12.17 -1.67 0.00
N GLY A 24 -12.59 -0.42 -0.18
CA GLY A 24 -12.70 0.22 -1.49
C GLY A 24 -11.38 0.21 -2.25
N PHE A 25 -10.29 0.61 -1.60
CA PHE A 25 -8.94 0.59 -2.21
C PHE A 25 -8.48 -0.82 -2.55
N LEU A 26 -8.72 -1.79 -1.66
CA LEU A 26 -8.33 -3.18 -1.89
C LEU A 26 -9.13 -3.80 -3.05
N THR A 27 -10.39 -3.45 -3.20
CA THR A 27 -11.22 -3.90 -4.32
C THR A 27 -10.69 -3.35 -5.64
N GLU A 28 -10.28 -2.07 -5.68
CA GLU A 28 -9.66 -1.47 -6.87
C GLU A 28 -8.34 -2.15 -7.25
N ILE A 29 -7.51 -2.51 -6.28
CA ILE A 29 -6.27 -3.28 -6.52
C ILE A 29 -6.58 -4.64 -7.18
N CYS A 30 -7.76 -5.20 -6.92
CA CYS A 30 -8.15 -6.53 -7.40
C CYS A 30 -8.98 -6.52 -8.69
N ILE A 31 -9.26 -5.35 -9.30
CA ILE A 31 -9.95 -5.25 -10.58
C ILE A 31 -9.23 -6.11 -11.63
N PRO A 32 -9.96 -6.90 -12.46
CA PRO A 32 -9.36 -7.71 -13.51
C PRO A 32 -8.56 -6.86 -14.47
N GLY A 33 -7.36 -7.28 -14.76
CA GLY A 33 -6.48 -6.57 -15.67
C GLY A 33 -5.02 -6.89 -15.45
N ASN A 34 -4.17 -6.14 -16.11
CA ASN A 34 -2.74 -6.30 -16.02
C ASN A 34 -2.25 -6.06 -14.57
N TYR A 35 -1.47 -6.99 -14.01
CA TYR A 35 -0.84 -6.89 -12.69
C TYR A 35 -0.03 -5.59 -12.51
N ARG A 36 0.47 -5.01 -13.60
CA ARG A 36 1.09 -3.67 -13.64
C ARG A 36 0.16 -2.61 -13.05
N PHE A 37 -1.10 -2.59 -13.46
CA PHE A 37 -2.09 -1.65 -12.94
C PHE A 37 -2.32 -1.84 -11.43
N ARG A 38 -2.38 -3.09 -10.96
CA ARG A 38 -2.54 -3.39 -9.52
C ARG A 38 -1.41 -2.82 -8.68
N VAL A 39 -0.17 -2.96 -9.14
CA VAL A 39 1.01 -2.39 -8.46
C VAL A 39 0.94 -0.87 -8.41
N ILE A 40 0.53 -0.22 -9.50
CA ILE A 40 0.39 1.25 -9.56
C ILE A 40 -0.70 1.72 -8.58
N VAL A 41 -1.87 1.09 -8.58
CA VAL A 41 -2.99 1.46 -7.67
C VAL A 41 -2.59 1.22 -6.20
N ALA A 42 -1.98 0.09 -5.89
CA ALA A 42 -1.48 -0.18 -4.54
C ALA A 42 -0.43 0.85 -4.11
N GLY A 43 0.48 1.23 -5.00
CA GLY A 43 1.46 2.28 -4.75
C GLY A 43 0.82 3.64 -4.45
N ALA A 44 -0.21 4.02 -5.20
CA ALA A 44 -0.96 5.25 -4.95
C ALA A 44 -1.69 5.19 -3.59
N THR A 45 -2.27 4.05 -3.24
CA THR A 45 -2.91 3.83 -1.94
C THR A 45 -1.91 3.97 -0.80
N LEU A 46 -0.75 3.32 -0.90
CA LEU A 46 0.32 3.43 0.09
C LEU A 46 0.81 4.88 0.23
N GLU A 47 0.95 5.61 -0.88
CA GLU A 47 1.34 7.02 -0.85
C GLU A 47 0.29 7.89 -0.14
N LEU A 48 -1.00 7.60 -0.32
CA LEU A 48 -2.08 8.26 0.40
C LEU A 48 -1.99 8.01 1.91
N LEU A 49 -1.78 6.75 2.34
CA LEU A 49 -1.63 6.40 3.75
C LEU A 49 -0.39 7.09 4.37
N ILE A 50 0.75 7.03 3.70
CA ILE A 50 2.00 7.70 4.13
C ILE A 50 1.80 9.22 4.23
N THR A 51 1.12 9.83 3.26
CA THR A 51 0.82 11.26 3.27
C THR A 51 -0.07 11.64 4.45
N THR A 52 -1.02 10.77 4.79
CA THR A 52 -1.91 10.95 5.96
C THR A 52 -1.11 10.88 7.26
N LEU A 53 -0.17 9.94 7.38
CA LEU A 53 0.74 9.86 8.54
C LEU A 53 1.62 11.11 8.67
N ILE A 54 2.16 11.62 7.56
CA ILE A 54 2.91 12.89 7.55
C ILE A 54 2.05 14.04 8.08
N LYS A 55 0.82 14.19 7.61
CA LYS A 55 -0.10 15.24 8.08
C LYS A 55 -0.36 15.11 9.58
N HIS A 56 -0.53 13.90 10.08
CA HIS A 56 -0.81 13.65 11.48
C HIS A 56 0.39 13.94 12.39
N HIS A 57 1.56 13.45 12.05
CA HIS A 57 2.74 13.53 12.91
C HIS A 57 3.52 14.84 12.77
N CYS A 58 3.49 15.47 11.59
CA CYS A 58 4.21 16.71 11.32
C CYS A 58 3.30 17.94 11.43
N LYS A 59 2.60 18.12 12.55
CA LYS A 59 1.55 19.15 12.75
C LYS A 59 1.96 20.57 12.34
N LYS A 60 3.18 21.02 12.66
CA LYS A 60 3.65 22.38 12.34
C LYS A 60 4.02 22.58 10.86
N HIS A 61 4.53 21.54 10.21
CA HIS A 61 5.11 21.63 8.86
C HIS A 61 4.56 20.56 7.90
N GLY A 62 3.52 19.81 8.30
CA GLY A 62 2.95 18.74 7.51
C GLY A 62 2.52 19.18 6.12
N GLY A 63 1.97 20.38 5.98
CA GLY A 63 1.61 20.94 4.68
C GLY A 63 2.79 21.14 3.71
N LYS A 64 3.99 21.40 4.22
CA LYS A 64 5.21 21.46 3.42
C LYS A 64 5.69 20.04 3.04
N PHE A 65 5.71 19.13 4.01
CA PHE A 65 6.19 17.76 3.80
C PHE A 65 5.27 16.92 2.91
N VAL A 66 3.97 17.23 2.86
CA VAL A 66 3.03 16.58 1.93
C VAL A 66 3.44 16.78 0.47
N LYS A 67 4.08 17.89 0.13
CA LYS A 67 4.55 18.19 -1.23
C LYS A 67 5.86 17.47 -1.60
N ASN A 68 6.52 16.83 -0.63
CA ASN A 68 7.74 16.09 -0.86
C ASN A 68 7.48 14.83 -1.70
N THR A 69 8.55 14.29 -2.28
CA THR A 69 8.50 13.00 -2.97
C THR A 69 8.12 11.87 -2.01
N TYR A 70 7.57 10.79 -2.55
CA TYR A 70 7.24 9.61 -1.74
C TYR A 70 8.45 9.08 -0.94
N ALA A 71 9.64 9.04 -1.57
CA ALA A 71 10.88 8.63 -0.90
C ALA A 71 11.22 9.52 0.30
N SER A 72 11.09 10.84 0.14
CA SER A 72 11.34 11.79 1.23
C SER A 72 10.33 11.64 2.37
N LYS A 73 9.06 11.38 2.06
CA LYS A 73 8.02 11.11 3.07
C LYS A 73 8.34 9.86 3.88
N LEU A 74 8.78 8.77 3.21
CA LEU A 74 9.19 7.54 3.88
C LEU A 74 10.37 7.78 4.82
N LEU A 75 11.39 8.52 4.36
CA LEU A 75 12.55 8.84 5.17
C LEU A 75 12.16 9.66 6.40
N ILE A 76 11.34 10.70 6.25
CA ILE A 76 10.88 11.52 7.37
C ILE A 76 10.17 10.67 8.43
N LEU A 77 9.23 9.81 8.04
CA LEU A 77 8.51 8.96 8.99
C LEU A 77 9.43 7.91 9.65
N HIS A 78 10.43 7.44 8.94
CA HIS A 78 11.45 6.53 9.48
C HIS A 78 12.34 7.25 10.51
N GLU A 79 12.87 8.42 10.20
CA GLU A 79 13.69 9.23 11.11
C GLU A 79 12.91 9.66 12.37
N MET A 80 11.58 9.83 12.24
CA MET A 80 10.72 10.10 13.39
C MET A 80 10.37 8.85 14.23
N GLY A 81 10.87 7.67 13.86
CA GLY A 81 10.55 6.40 14.51
C GLY A 81 9.09 5.92 14.32
N ILE A 82 8.37 6.50 13.36
CA ILE A 82 6.99 6.11 13.03
C ILE A 82 6.98 4.82 12.17
N LEU A 83 7.93 4.69 11.26
CA LEU A 83 8.18 3.47 10.49
C LEU A 83 9.35 2.71 11.08
N SER A 84 9.17 1.42 11.34
CA SER A 84 10.29 0.54 11.68
C SER A 84 11.24 0.35 10.50
N ASP A 85 12.51 -0.03 10.77
CA ASP A 85 13.51 -0.33 9.73
C ASP A 85 13.00 -1.32 8.69
N ASN A 86 12.33 -2.37 9.16
CA ASN A 86 11.79 -3.39 8.28
C ASN A 86 10.67 -2.82 7.39
N ARG A 87 9.75 -2.04 7.95
CA ARG A 87 8.66 -1.40 7.21
C ARG A 87 9.20 -0.41 6.19
N TYR A 88 10.16 0.41 6.57
CA TYR A 88 10.83 1.35 5.69
C TYR A 88 11.49 0.65 4.48
N LYS A 89 12.22 -0.44 4.72
CA LYS A 89 12.85 -1.25 3.66
C LYS A 89 11.81 -1.85 2.70
N LEU A 90 10.73 -2.42 3.23
CA LEU A 90 9.67 -3.01 2.41
C LEU A 90 8.92 -1.99 1.56
N LEU A 91 8.63 -0.81 2.11
CA LEU A 91 7.97 0.27 1.38
C LEU A 91 8.87 0.83 0.27
N ASN A 92 10.18 0.95 0.49
CA ASN A 92 11.13 1.34 -0.55
C ASN A 92 11.25 0.27 -1.64
N LEU A 93 11.24 -1.02 -1.28
CA LEU A 93 11.22 -2.12 -2.24
C LEU A 93 9.95 -2.08 -3.10
N PHE A 94 8.80 -1.87 -2.48
CA PHE A 94 7.52 -1.76 -3.19
C PHE A 94 7.49 -0.51 -4.09
N LYS A 95 8.02 0.63 -3.60
CA LYS A 95 8.18 1.85 -4.41
C LYS A 95 8.96 1.57 -5.68
N LYS A 96 10.08 0.88 -5.59
CA LYS A 96 10.88 0.52 -6.78
C LYS A 96 10.06 -0.33 -7.76
N MET A 97 9.34 -1.32 -7.28
CA MET A 97 8.46 -2.14 -8.12
C MET A 97 7.36 -1.30 -8.79
N ARG A 98 6.79 -0.33 -8.09
CA ARG A 98 5.79 0.61 -8.64
C ARG A 98 6.39 1.52 -9.68
N ASP A 99 7.59 2.04 -9.46
CA ASP A 99 8.28 2.92 -10.41
C ASP A 99 8.64 2.14 -11.70
N ASP A 100 9.15 0.91 -11.57
CA ASP A 100 9.35 0.00 -12.72
C ASP A 100 8.01 -0.21 -13.47
N ALA A 101 6.91 -0.48 -12.73
CA ALA A 101 5.59 -0.66 -13.32
C ALA A 101 5.08 0.60 -14.05
N ALA A 102 5.41 1.79 -13.59
CA ALA A 102 4.98 3.04 -14.20
C ALA A 102 5.78 3.40 -15.46
N HIS A 103 7.07 3.11 -15.50
CA HIS A 103 8.01 3.65 -16.48
C HIS A 103 8.60 2.64 -17.47
N GLU A 104 8.67 1.34 -17.12
CA GLU A 104 9.22 0.34 -18.03
C GLU A 104 8.21 -0.04 -19.13
N TYR A 105 8.64 -0.03 -20.40
CA TYR A 105 7.81 -0.47 -21.51
C TYR A 105 7.37 -1.94 -21.38
N LYS A 106 8.29 -2.81 -21.01
CA LYS A 106 8.03 -4.21 -20.68
C LYS A 106 8.20 -4.41 -19.17
N PHE A 107 7.14 -4.21 -18.42
CA PHE A 107 7.15 -4.50 -17.01
C PHE A 107 6.92 -6.00 -16.77
N GLU A 108 7.93 -6.66 -16.24
CA GLU A 108 7.86 -8.07 -15.86
C GLU A 108 8.14 -8.21 -14.37
N ILE A 109 7.30 -8.98 -13.71
CA ILE A 109 7.49 -9.35 -12.32
C ILE A 109 8.17 -10.73 -12.30
N THR A 110 9.46 -10.75 -11.97
CA THR A 110 10.22 -11.97 -11.87
C THR A 110 10.04 -12.61 -10.48
N LYS A 111 10.21 -13.94 -10.40
CA LYS A 111 10.21 -14.66 -9.12
C LYS A 111 11.24 -14.09 -8.14
N GLU A 112 12.37 -13.61 -8.64
CA GLU A 112 13.39 -12.94 -7.83
C GLU A 112 12.87 -11.63 -7.20
N LYS A 113 12.16 -10.80 -7.98
CA LYS A 113 11.53 -9.57 -7.44
C LYS A 113 10.50 -9.93 -6.35
N LEU A 114 9.71 -10.97 -6.55
CA LEU A 114 8.67 -11.42 -5.63
C LEU A 114 9.23 -12.04 -4.34
N SER A 115 10.33 -12.79 -4.43
CA SER A 115 10.95 -13.44 -3.27
C SER A 115 11.51 -12.48 -2.22
N LYS A 116 11.70 -11.22 -2.58
CA LYS A 116 12.15 -10.16 -1.68
C LYS A 116 11.07 -9.72 -0.68
N PHE A 117 9.80 -10.06 -0.94
CA PHE A 117 8.70 -9.79 -0.02
C PHE A 117 8.50 -10.98 0.92
N PRO A 118 8.36 -10.77 2.24
CA PRO A 118 8.19 -11.81 3.24
C PRO A 118 6.75 -12.35 3.20
N ILE A 119 6.36 -12.95 2.08
CA ILE A 119 5.02 -13.49 1.87
C ILE A 119 5.13 -14.95 1.47
N THR A 120 4.62 -15.83 2.31
CA THR A 120 4.46 -17.24 1.97
C THR A 120 3.24 -17.39 1.07
N ILE A 121 3.46 -17.71 -0.19
CA ILE A 121 2.38 -17.90 -1.16
C ILE A 121 2.41 -19.34 -1.64
N THR A 122 1.29 -20.02 -1.47
CA THR A 122 1.11 -21.43 -1.82
C THR A 122 0.64 -21.63 -3.27
N THR A 123 0.56 -20.55 -4.07
CA THR A 123 0.09 -20.61 -5.45
C THR A 123 1.19 -20.27 -6.47
N ASN A 124 1.20 -20.98 -7.58
CA ASN A 124 2.10 -20.72 -8.72
C ASN A 124 1.56 -19.66 -9.70
N ARG A 125 0.42 -19.04 -9.41
CA ARG A 125 -0.19 -18.03 -10.28
C ARG A 125 0.39 -16.65 -9.96
N GLU A 126 1.27 -16.15 -10.78
CA GLU A 126 1.99 -14.88 -10.58
C GLU A 126 1.07 -13.69 -10.28
N HIS A 127 -0.04 -13.55 -11.00
CA HIS A 127 -1.01 -12.47 -10.77
C HIS A 127 -1.67 -12.54 -9.39
N TYR A 128 -1.85 -13.73 -8.83
CA TYR A 128 -2.39 -13.93 -7.50
C TYR A 128 -1.36 -13.53 -6.43
N VAL A 129 -0.09 -13.87 -6.68
CA VAL A 129 1.04 -13.46 -5.84
C VAL A 129 1.14 -11.95 -5.74
N VAL A 130 1.07 -11.26 -6.89
CA VAL A 130 1.14 -9.80 -6.94
C VAL A 130 0.00 -9.15 -6.17
N SER A 131 -1.24 -9.63 -6.34
CA SER A 131 -2.38 -9.11 -5.59
C SER A 131 -2.23 -9.30 -4.09
N HIS A 132 -1.73 -10.47 -3.66
CA HIS A 132 -1.44 -10.73 -2.25
C HIS A 132 -0.40 -9.76 -1.69
N ILE A 133 0.69 -9.52 -2.42
CA ILE A 133 1.71 -8.55 -2.01
C ILE A 133 1.09 -7.16 -1.87
N CYS A 134 0.35 -6.71 -2.87
CA CYS A 134 -0.30 -5.40 -2.87
C CYS A 134 -1.26 -5.24 -1.67
N ILE A 135 -2.15 -6.21 -1.46
CA ILE A 135 -3.11 -6.21 -0.36
C ILE A 135 -2.37 -6.21 0.99
N LYS A 136 -1.39 -7.10 1.14
CA LYS A 136 -0.62 -7.22 2.37
C LYS A 136 0.12 -5.95 2.73
N MET A 137 0.81 -5.33 1.77
CA MET A 137 1.53 -4.07 1.98
C MET A 137 0.60 -2.97 2.49
N VAL A 138 -0.58 -2.82 1.89
CA VAL A 138 -1.58 -1.83 2.33
C VAL A 138 -2.11 -2.16 3.72
N MET A 139 -2.49 -3.43 3.96
CA MET A 139 -3.07 -3.85 5.23
C MET A 139 -2.11 -3.79 6.41
N GLU A 140 -0.86 -4.18 6.20
CA GLU A 140 0.14 -4.12 7.26
C GLU A 140 0.43 -2.67 7.67
N LEU A 141 0.57 -1.75 6.70
CA LEU A 141 0.72 -0.33 7.01
C LEU A 141 -0.53 0.23 7.72
N TRP A 142 -1.73 -0.15 7.25
CA TRP A 142 -2.97 0.23 7.92
C TRP A 142 -3.03 -0.28 9.36
N ASN A 143 -2.76 -1.56 9.58
CA ASN A 143 -2.88 -2.18 10.91
C ASN A 143 -1.89 -1.59 11.91
N GLU A 144 -0.65 -1.31 11.48
CA GLU A 144 0.36 -0.66 12.32
C GLU A 144 -0.06 0.74 12.78
N HIS A 145 -0.86 1.45 11.98
CA HIS A 145 -1.25 2.85 12.23
C HIS A 145 -2.76 3.06 12.25
N SER A 146 -3.54 2.03 12.52
CA SER A 146 -5.00 2.05 12.44
C SER A 146 -5.65 3.12 13.33
N ASN A 147 -5.09 3.38 14.50
CA ASN A 147 -5.56 4.41 15.43
C ASN A 147 -5.45 5.83 14.84
N VAL A 148 -4.50 6.07 13.95
CA VAL A 148 -4.33 7.35 13.24
C VAL A 148 -5.18 7.35 11.98
N LEU A 149 -4.99 6.34 11.12
CA LEU A 149 -5.60 6.28 9.79
C LEU A 149 -7.12 6.23 9.86
N ALA A 150 -7.71 5.46 10.78
CA ALA A 150 -9.16 5.36 10.93
C ALA A 150 -9.83 6.72 11.20
N ARG A 151 -9.19 7.63 11.92
CA ARG A 151 -9.71 8.97 12.17
C ARG A 151 -9.90 9.79 10.89
N TYR A 152 -8.99 9.64 9.93
CA TYR A 152 -9.04 10.36 8.66
C TYR A 152 -10.02 9.72 7.67
N PHE A 153 -10.12 8.39 7.66
CA PHE A 153 -10.93 7.67 6.68
C PHE A 153 -12.37 7.39 7.14
N ASN A 154 -12.66 7.39 8.45
CA ASN A 154 -14.02 7.27 8.98
C ASN A 154 -14.78 8.61 9.05
N GLY A 155 -14.22 9.68 8.51
CA GLY A 155 -14.89 10.97 8.45
C GLY A 155 -15.07 11.65 9.81
N ASP A 156 -14.18 11.41 10.76
CA ASP A 156 -14.18 12.15 12.03
C ASP A 156 -13.83 13.62 11.76
N LYS A 157 -14.89 14.45 11.62
CA LYS A 157 -14.80 15.88 11.28
C LYS A 157 -13.99 16.71 12.30
N ARG A 158 -13.51 16.10 13.38
CA ARG A 158 -12.70 16.73 14.43
C ARG A 158 -11.20 16.82 14.08
N VAL A 159 -10.80 16.32 12.92
CA VAL A 159 -9.41 16.38 12.44
C VAL A 159 -9.32 17.35 11.26
N THR A 160 -9.80 18.58 11.44
CA THR A 160 -9.37 19.70 10.60
C THR A 160 -8.08 20.27 11.21
N PRO A 161 -7.08 20.58 10.35
CA PRO A 161 -5.80 21.13 10.82
C PRO A 161 -5.97 22.49 11.47
#